data_9db18ba698502289bbabd096edb37267
#
_entry.id   9db18ba698502289bbabd096edb37267
#
_cell.length_a   1.000
_cell.length_b   1.000
_cell.length_c   1.000
_cell.angle_alpha   90.00
_cell.angle_beta   90.00
_cell.angle_gamma   90.00
#
_symmetry.space_group_name_H-M   'P 1'
#
loop_
_entity.id
_entity.type
_entity.pdbx_description
1 polymer ?
#
loop_
_entity_poly.entity_id
_entity_poly.type
_entity_poly.pdbx_seq_one_letter_code
_entity_poly.pdbx_strand_id
1 'polypeptide(L)'
;MEQYIHKWLLFSAGAITAYMSDIIGIVILFLILFIADFVTGCVASFLTGNKIESYRLRWSFVKTFCYFGTFVFTVISGLCLNKLPFFINIMKLEVYVALWIEAVSITENLIKIFPGVVFLEYMHFMISSEWVKKISGLANFLKEKGEKK
;
A
#
# COMPACT_ATOMS: atom_id res chain seq x y z
N MET A 1 20.46 -40.56 4.37
CA MET A 1 20.24 -39.46 3.40
C MET A 1 18.86 -38.82 3.62
N GLU A 2 17.76 -39.57 3.70
CA GLU A 2 16.41 -39.05 3.94
C GLU A 2 16.25 -38.20 5.23
N GLN A 3 16.87 -38.63 6.35
CA GLN A 3 16.82 -37.86 7.61
C GLN A 3 17.45 -36.46 7.51
N TYR A 4 18.47 -36.28 6.68
CA TYR A 4 19.08 -34.99 6.46
C TYR A 4 18.16 -34.07 5.60
N ILE A 5 17.52 -34.64 4.58
CA ILE A 5 16.59 -33.92 3.71
C ILE A 5 15.38 -33.44 4.54
N HIS A 6 14.82 -34.30 5.39
CA HIS A 6 13.72 -33.90 6.32
C HIS A 6 14.12 -32.80 7.30
N LYS A 7 15.33 -32.84 7.87
CA LYS A 7 15.82 -31.78 8.75
C LYS A 7 15.98 -30.45 8.01
N TRP A 8 16.50 -30.46 6.81
CA TRP A 8 16.62 -29.24 6.00
C TRP A 8 15.28 -28.67 5.56
N LEU A 9 14.32 -29.53 5.22
CA LEU A 9 12.94 -29.12 4.90
C LEU A 9 12.24 -28.51 6.12
N LEU A 10 12.36 -29.11 7.29
CA LEU A 10 11.77 -28.56 8.54
C LEU A 10 12.43 -27.25 8.97
N PHE A 11 13.76 -27.14 8.82
CA PHE A 11 14.49 -25.92 9.13
C PHE A 11 14.11 -24.77 8.17
N SER A 12 14.04 -25.06 6.87
CA SER A 12 13.63 -24.06 5.88
C SER A 12 12.17 -23.66 6.03
N ALA A 13 11.27 -24.59 6.31
CA ALA A 13 9.87 -24.31 6.60
C ALA A 13 9.71 -23.48 7.88
N GLY A 14 10.45 -23.81 8.95
CA GLY A 14 10.45 -23.03 10.20
C GLY A 14 11.00 -21.61 10.04
N ALA A 15 12.08 -21.46 9.28
CA ALA A 15 12.65 -20.14 8.96
C ALA A 15 11.68 -19.31 8.11
N ILE A 16 11.02 -19.89 7.13
CA ILE A 16 10.01 -19.21 6.30
C ILE A 16 8.80 -18.81 7.15
N THR A 17 8.31 -19.69 8.05
CA THR A 17 7.14 -19.38 8.90
C THR A 17 7.46 -18.30 9.93
N ALA A 18 8.61 -18.35 10.59
CA ALA A 18 9.04 -17.29 11.50
C ALA A 18 9.20 -15.95 10.79
N TYR A 19 9.65 -15.99 9.56
CA TYR A 19 9.86 -14.84 8.72
C TYR A 19 8.55 -14.24 8.19
N MET A 20 7.61 -15.11 7.81
CA MET A 20 6.28 -14.71 7.36
C MET A 20 5.42 -14.12 8.50
N SER A 21 5.67 -14.49 9.77
CA SER A 21 4.89 -13.98 10.90
C SER A 21 5.00 -12.46 11.05
N ASP A 22 6.16 -11.87 10.82
CA ASP A 22 6.37 -10.42 10.87
C ASP A 22 5.69 -9.68 9.73
N ILE A 23 5.55 -10.34 8.56
CA ILE A 23 4.95 -9.76 7.36
C ILE A 23 3.42 -9.94 7.36
N ILE A 24 2.90 -11.05 7.91
CA ILE A 24 1.47 -11.36 7.91
C ILE A 24 0.65 -10.24 8.56
N GLY A 25 1.09 -9.71 9.71
CA GLY A 25 0.39 -8.62 10.38
C GLY A 25 0.27 -7.37 9.50
N ILE A 26 1.34 -7.02 8.79
CA ILE A 26 1.38 -5.87 7.89
C ILE A 26 0.50 -6.12 6.66
N VAL A 27 0.52 -7.33 6.10
CA VAL A 27 -0.33 -7.70 4.96
C VAL A 27 -1.81 -7.69 5.34
N ILE A 28 -2.17 -8.18 6.53
CA ILE A 28 -3.56 -8.12 7.03
C ILE A 28 -3.99 -6.66 7.18
N LEU A 29 -3.17 -5.80 7.79
CA LEU A 29 -3.46 -4.38 7.92
C LEU A 29 -3.65 -3.72 6.54
N PHE A 30 -2.79 -4.04 5.58
CA PHE A 30 -2.92 -3.57 4.20
C PHE A 30 -4.26 -3.98 3.58
N LEU A 31 -4.66 -5.24 3.71
CA LEU A 31 -5.93 -5.74 3.20
C LEU A 31 -7.12 -5.03 3.85
N ILE A 32 -7.07 -4.77 5.17
CA ILE A 32 -8.12 -4.02 5.88
C ILE A 32 -8.23 -2.61 5.33
N LEU A 33 -7.12 -1.88 5.15
CA LEU A 33 -7.13 -0.52 4.61
C LEU A 33 -7.57 -0.49 3.15
N PHE A 34 -7.15 -1.46 2.34
CA PHE A 34 -7.60 -1.59 0.96
C PHE A 34 -9.13 -1.77 0.86
N ILE A 35 -9.70 -2.65 1.69
CA ILE A 35 -11.15 -2.84 1.75
C ILE A 35 -11.84 -1.56 2.25
N ALA A 36 -11.28 -0.90 3.26
CA ALA A 36 -11.81 0.37 3.79
C ALA A 36 -11.79 1.49 2.74
N ASP A 37 -10.71 1.64 1.95
CA ASP A 37 -10.65 2.59 0.83
C ASP A 37 -11.72 2.29 -0.21
N PHE A 38 -11.86 1.02 -0.58
CA PHE A 38 -12.89 0.61 -1.55
C PHE A 38 -14.30 0.93 -1.06
N VAL A 39 -14.64 0.55 0.18
CA VAL A 39 -15.96 0.78 0.78
C VAL A 39 -16.24 2.29 0.92
N THR A 40 -15.31 3.06 1.48
CA THR A 40 -15.48 4.51 1.66
C THR A 40 -15.58 5.21 0.30
N GLY A 41 -14.83 4.77 -0.70
CA GLY A 41 -14.93 5.28 -2.07
C GLY A 41 -16.31 5.03 -2.72
N CYS A 42 -16.88 3.83 -2.51
CA CYS A 42 -18.23 3.52 -2.96
C CYS A 42 -19.29 4.39 -2.27
N VAL A 43 -19.22 4.52 -0.94
CA VAL A 43 -20.15 5.35 -0.14
C VAL A 43 -20.04 6.82 -0.54
N ALA A 44 -18.83 7.36 -0.67
CA ALA A 44 -18.60 8.73 -1.11
C ALA A 44 -19.20 8.99 -2.50
N SER A 45 -19.05 8.06 -3.44
CA SER A 45 -19.64 8.17 -4.79
C SER A 45 -21.14 8.15 -4.76
N PHE A 46 -21.76 7.30 -3.94
CA PHE A 46 -23.20 7.20 -3.77
C PHE A 46 -23.79 8.48 -3.19
N LEU A 47 -23.18 9.04 -2.12
CA LEU A 47 -23.68 10.25 -1.46
C LEU A 47 -23.49 11.52 -2.29
N THR A 48 -22.47 11.60 -3.14
CA THR A 48 -22.22 12.74 -4.02
C THR A 48 -23.06 12.70 -5.32
N GLY A 49 -23.92 11.69 -5.48
CA GLY A 49 -24.77 11.55 -6.69
C GLY A 49 -24.00 11.19 -7.95
N ASN A 50 -22.72 10.95 -7.84
CA ASN A 50 -21.91 10.48 -8.95
C ASN A 50 -22.24 9.01 -9.19
N LYS A 51 -22.59 8.64 -10.43
CA LYS A 51 -22.67 7.22 -10.82
C LYS A 51 -21.34 6.57 -10.43
N ILE A 52 -21.40 5.38 -9.81
CA ILE A 52 -20.21 4.57 -9.57
C ILE A 52 -19.59 4.33 -10.94
N GLU A 53 -18.69 5.22 -11.33
CA GLU A 53 -18.02 5.10 -12.62
C GLU A 53 -17.13 3.86 -12.55
N SER A 54 -17.31 2.94 -13.48
CA SER A 54 -16.44 1.76 -13.67
C SER A 54 -14.96 2.14 -13.75
N TYR A 55 -14.65 3.41 -14.02
CA TYR A 55 -13.34 4.00 -13.99
C TYR A 55 -12.71 3.99 -12.59
N ARG A 56 -13.45 4.31 -11.50
CA ARG A 56 -12.92 4.29 -10.12
C ARG A 56 -12.61 2.87 -9.66
N LEU A 57 -13.51 1.92 -9.97
CA LEU A 57 -13.26 0.50 -9.73
C LEU A 57 -11.99 0.03 -10.44
N ARG A 58 -11.82 0.39 -11.71
CA ARG A 58 -10.63 0.04 -12.49
C ARG A 58 -9.35 0.59 -11.87
N TRP A 59 -9.35 1.83 -11.33
CA TRP A 59 -8.16 2.41 -10.69
C TRP A 59 -7.79 1.72 -9.39
N SER A 60 -8.75 1.28 -8.57
CA SER A 60 -8.47 0.48 -7.37
C SER A 60 -7.81 -0.84 -7.75
N PHE A 61 -8.29 -1.52 -8.77
CA PHE A 61 -7.65 -2.74 -9.29
C PHE A 61 -6.24 -2.46 -9.84
N VAL A 62 -6.04 -1.36 -10.57
CA VAL A 62 -4.72 -0.99 -11.09
C VAL A 62 -3.73 -0.71 -9.95
N LYS A 63 -4.12 0.02 -8.90
CA LYS A 63 -3.31 0.21 -7.70
C LYS A 63 -2.87 -1.13 -7.10
N THR A 64 -3.84 -2.02 -6.85
CA THR A 64 -3.56 -3.34 -6.27
C THR A 64 -2.60 -4.16 -7.13
N PHE A 65 -2.80 -4.13 -8.45
CA PHE A 65 -1.92 -4.82 -9.38
C PHE A 65 -0.50 -4.26 -9.36
N CYS A 66 -0.34 -2.94 -9.24
CA CYS A 66 0.96 -2.30 -9.09
C CYS A 66 1.64 -2.71 -7.78
N TYR A 67 0.94 -2.69 -6.64
CA TYR A 67 1.49 -3.10 -5.36
C TYR A 67 1.95 -4.57 -5.37
N PHE A 68 1.10 -5.45 -5.91
CA PHE A 68 1.45 -6.86 -6.04
C PHE A 68 2.63 -7.08 -6.99
N GLY A 69 2.68 -6.36 -8.10
CA GLY A 69 3.76 -6.44 -9.07
C GLY A 69 5.11 -6.01 -8.50
N THR A 70 5.17 -4.89 -7.76
CA THR A 70 6.39 -4.43 -7.10
C THR A 70 6.83 -5.42 -6.02
N PHE A 71 5.91 -5.91 -5.21
CA PHE A 71 6.20 -6.92 -4.19
C PHE A 71 6.81 -8.20 -4.78
N VAL A 72 6.18 -8.77 -5.82
CA VAL A 72 6.70 -9.96 -6.51
C VAL A 72 8.07 -9.70 -7.12
N PHE A 73 8.26 -8.53 -7.75
CA PHE A 73 9.54 -8.14 -8.32
C PHE A 73 10.64 -8.08 -7.24
N THR A 74 10.35 -7.49 -6.07
CA THR A 74 11.28 -7.38 -4.96
C THR A 74 11.66 -8.75 -4.39
N VAL A 75 10.69 -9.68 -4.25
CA VAL A 75 10.96 -11.06 -3.83
C VAL A 75 11.89 -11.78 -4.82
N ILE A 76 11.55 -11.72 -6.11
CA ILE A 76 12.36 -12.37 -7.16
C ILE A 76 13.78 -11.79 -7.18
N SER A 77 13.92 -10.48 -7.08
CA SER A 77 15.22 -9.81 -7.03
C SER A 77 16.05 -10.26 -5.82
N GLY A 78 15.43 -10.40 -4.65
CA GLY A 78 16.07 -10.90 -3.43
C GLY A 78 16.56 -12.32 -3.56
N LEU A 79 15.79 -13.18 -4.21
CA LEU A 79 16.15 -14.57 -4.49
C LEU A 79 17.29 -14.66 -5.52
N CYS A 80 17.16 -13.94 -6.64
CA CYS A 80 18.17 -13.97 -7.71
C CYS A 80 19.54 -13.44 -7.27
N LEU A 81 19.56 -12.42 -6.41
CA LEU A 81 20.80 -11.81 -5.92
C LEU A 81 21.34 -12.47 -4.64
N ASN A 82 20.66 -13.47 -4.10
CA ASN A 82 21.03 -14.12 -2.82
C ASN A 82 21.13 -13.13 -1.64
N LYS A 83 20.33 -12.04 -1.66
CA LYS A 83 20.31 -10.98 -0.66
C LYS A 83 18.91 -10.80 -0.06
N LEU A 84 18.22 -11.89 0.16
CA LEU A 84 16.83 -11.90 0.66
C LEU A 84 16.61 -11.00 1.90
N PRO A 85 17.48 -11.02 2.96
CA PRO A 85 17.29 -10.16 4.14
C PRO A 85 17.28 -8.65 3.82
N PHE A 86 18.07 -8.21 2.85
CA PHE A 86 18.06 -6.82 2.40
C PHE A 86 16.76 -6.46 1.67
N PHE A 87 16.34 -7.32 0.76
CA PHE A 87 15.11 -7.10 -0.02
C PHE A 87 13.84 -7.15 0.82
N ILE A 88 13.85 -7.83 1.94
CA ILE A 88 12.74 -7.80 2.90
C ILE A 88 12.54 -6.43 3.55
N ASN A 89 13.63 -5.73 3.88
CA ASN A 89 13.48 -4.36 4.37
C ASN A 89 12.87 -3.46 3.28
N ILE A 90 13.19 -3.70 2.01
CA ILE A 90 12.55 -3.02 0.87
C ILE A 90 11.07 -3.37 0.81
N MET A 91 10.69 -4.66 0.94
CA MET A 91 9.28 -5.07 0.99
C MET A 91 8.50 -4.41 2.12
N LYS A 92 9.08 -4.31 3.32
CA LYS A 92 8.47 -3.58 4.44
C LYS A 92 8.23 -2.12 4.06
N LEU A 93 9.20 -1.46 3.44
CA LEU A 93 9.05 -0.08 2.97
C LEU A 93 7.95 0.05 1.91
N GLU A 94 7.90 -0.85 0.93
CA GLU A 94 6.83 -0.88 -0.09
C GLU A 94 5.44 -0.97 0.55
N VAL A 95 5.28 -1.85 1.54
CA VAL A 95 4.00 -1.99 2.26
C VAL A 95 3.67 -0.73 3.05
N TYR A 96 4.64 -0.09 3.74
CA TYR A 96 4.38 1.18 4.43
C TYR A 96 3.96 2.29 3.48
N VAL A 97 4.55 2.37 2.29
CA VAL A 97 4.15 3.34 1.26
C VAL A 97 2.73 3.03 0.77
N ALA A 98 2.40 1.76 0.53
CA ALA A 98 1.05 1.36 0.14
C ALA A 98 0.01 1.69 1.22
N LEU A 99 0.29 1.38 2.51
CA LEU A 99 -0.55 1.74 3.65
C LEU A 99 -0.81 3.24 3.72
N TRP A 100 0.24 4.04 3.50
CA TRP A 100 0.11 5.49 3.49
C TRP A 100 -0.79 5.98 2.35
N ILE A 101 -0.63 5.44 1.12
CA ILE A 101 -1.47 5.81 -0.02
C ILE A 101 -2.94 5.47 0.25
N GLU A 102 -3.23 4.30 0.83
CA GLU A 102 -4.60 3.91 1.18
C GLU A 102 -5.17 4.81 2.31
N ALA A 103 -4.37 5.17 3.31
CA ALA A 103 -4.80 6.09 4.38
C ALA A 103 -5.15 7.48 3.83
N VAL A 104 -4.37 8.03 2.89
CA VAL A 104 -4.69 9.29 2.20
C VAL A 104 -6.02 9.16 1.44
N SER A 105 -6.18 8.10 0.67
CA SER A 105 -7.40 7.85 -0.11
C SER A 105 -8.65 7.71 0.77
N ILE A 106 -8.55 7.00 1.89
CA ILE A 106 -9.64 6.86 2.87
C ILE A 106 -10.02 8.22 3.46
N THR A 107 -9.04 9.04 3.86
CA THR A 107 -9.33 10.37 4.43
C THR A 107 -9.98 11.30 3.41
N GLU A 108 -9.57 11.25 2.14
CA GLU A 108 -10.24 11.97 1.04
C GLU A 108 -11.70 11.54 0.86
N ASN A 109 -11.95 10.24 0.92
CA ASN A 109 -13.31 9.70 0.81
C ASN A 109 -14.16 10.10 2.02
N LEU A 110 -13.61 10.05 3.24
CA LEU A 110 -14.29 10.46 4.47
C LEU A 110 -14.65 11.95 4.48
N ILE A 111 -13.81 12.84 3.96
CA ILE A 111 -14.12 14.26 3.81
C ILE A 111 -15.32 14.47 2.87
N LYS A 112 -15.44 13.66 1.81
CA LYS A 112 -16.60 13.72 0.91
C LYS A 112 -17.88 13.20 1.56
N ILE A 113 -17.77 12.18 2.44
CA ILE A 113 -18.90 11.60 3.18
C ILE A 113 -19.37 12.55 4.29
N PHE A 114 -18.42 13.19 4.97
CA PHE A 114 -18.65 14.07 6.12
C PHE A 114 -18.05 15.47 5.88
N PRO A 115 -18.64 16.28 4.99
CA PRO A 115 -18.11 17.60 4.69
C PRO A 115 -18.20 18.53 5.92
N GLY A 116 -17.15 19.33 6.14
CA GLY A 116 -17.07 20.28 7.24
C GLY A 116 -16.57 19.72 8.57
N VAL A 117 -16.14 18.45 8.62
CA VAL A 117 -15.45 17.90 9.79
C VAL A 117 -13.99 18.31 9.78
N VAL A 118 -13.66 19.41 10.47
CA VAL A 118 -12.32 20.02 10.51
C VAL A 118 -11.22 19.02 10.90
N PHE A 119 -11.54 18.06 11.78
CA PHE A 119 -10.60 17.02 12.16
C PHE A 119 -10.14 16.16 10.96
N LEU A 120 -11.06 15.78 10.07
CA LEU A 120 -10.75 15.00 8.87
C LEU A 120 -9.89 15.80 7.88
N GLU A 121 -10.22 17.08 7.68
CA GLU A 121 -9.46 17.99 6.83
C GLU A 121 -8.04 18.19 7.37
N TYR A 122 -7.91 18.35 8.69
CA TYR A 122 -6.61 18.46 9.35
C TYR A 122 -5.78 17.16 9.22
N MET A 123 -6.40 16.01 9.46
CA MET A 123 -5.74 14.71 9.29
C MET A 123 -5.27 14.50 7.85
N HIS A 124 -6.12 14.81 6.88
CA HIS A 124 -5.75 14.72 5.47
C HIS A 124 -4.58 15.66 5.14
N PHE A 125 -4.62 16.91 5.61
CA PHE A 125 -3.53 17.87 5.44
C PHE A 125 -2.22 17.34 6.03
N MET A 126 -2.24 16.81 7.25
CA MET A 126 -1.05 16.26 7.90
C MET A 126 -0.47 15.06 7.13
N ILE A 127 -1.32 14.11 6.75
CA ILE A 127 -0.88 12.90 6.05
C ILE A 127 -0.38 13.24 4.63
N SER A 128 -1.06 14.11 3.90
CA SER A 128 -0.71 14.45 2.51
C SER A 128 0.49 15.41 2.40
N SER A 129 0.62 16.38 3.31
CA SER A 129 1.65 17.43 3.21
C SER A 129 3.01 17.04 3.77
N GLU A 130 3.07 16.21 4.80
CA GLU A 130 4.35 15.86 5.45
C GLU A 130 5.30 15.09 4.54
N TRP A 131 4.78 14.15 3.76
CA TRP A 131 5.60 13.33 2.86
C TRP A 131 6.05 14.10 1.62
N VAL A 132 5.21 14.94 1.05
CA VAL A 132 5.55 15.76 -0.11
C VAL A 132 6.68 16.74 0.23
N LYS A 133 6.67 17.31 1.44
CA LYS A 133 7.72 18.24 1.90
C LYS A 133 9.05 17.54 2.21
N LYS A 134 9.01 16.29 2.70
CA LYS A 134 10.22 15.51 3.03
C LYS A 134 10.96 15.00 1.79
N ILE A 135 10.27 14.81 0.68
CA ILE A 135 10.88 14.36 -0.59
C ILE A 135 10.99 15.58 -1.51
N SER A 136 12.12 16.31 -1.39
CA SER A 136 12.36 17.55 -2.14
C SER A 136 12.19 17.41 -3.66
N GLY A 137 12.48 16.24 -4.24
CA GLY A 137 12.26 15.95 -5.66
C GLY A 137 10.80 15.70 -6.04
N LEU A 138 9.97 15.20 -5.13
CA LEU A 138 8.58 14.87 -5.42
C LEU A 138 7.72 16.13 -5.55
N ALA A 139 7.97 17.15 -4.74
CA ALA A 139 7.27 18.44 -4.84
C ALA A 139 7.49 19.10 -6.21
N ASN A 140 8.73 19.09 -6.70
CA ASN A 140 9.07 19.62 -8.01
C ASN A 140 8.45 18.80 -9.16
N PHE A 141 8.48 17.47 -9.06
CA PHE A 141 7.86 16.56 -10.02
C PHE A 141 6.34 16.76 -10.12
N LEU A 142 5.65 16.90 -8.99
CA LEU A 142 4.20 17.13 -8.98
C LEU A 142 3.81 18.49 -9.53
N LYS A 143 4.61 19.53 -9.27
CA LYS A 143 4.42 20.86 -9.82
C LYS A 143 4.57 20.87 -11.34
N GLU A 144 5.62 20.23 -11.86
CA GLU A 144 5.86 20.10 -13.30
C GLU A 144 4.75 19.29 -14.03
N LYS A 145 4.17 18.30 -13.35
CA LYS A 145 3.05 17.51 -13.88
C LYS A 145 1.71 18.27 -13.84
N GLY A 146 1.53 19.18 -12.87
CA GLY A 146 0.35 20.03 -12.74
C GLY A 146 0.29 21.16 -13.79
N GLU A 147 1.44 21.67 -14.23
CA GLU A 147 1.54 22.71 -15.26
C GLU A 147 1.32 22.18 -16.69
N LYS A 148 1.33 20.85 -16.88
CA LYS A 148 1.09 20.19 -18.19
C LYS A 148 -0.36 19.73 -18.42
N LYS A 149 -1.29 20.15 -17.57
CA LYS A 149 -2.75 19.98 -17.74
C LYS A 149 -3.45 21.31 -17.94
#